data_6212dd629e6fa3b3d88f9e8b09ed1c5f
#
_entry.id   6212dd629e6fa3b3d88f9e8b09ed1c5f
#
_cell.length_a   1.000
_cell.length_b   1.000
_cell.length_c   1.000
_cell.angle_alpha   90.00
_cell.angle_beta   90.00
_cell.angle_gamma   90.00
#
_symmetry.space_group_name_H-M   'P 1'
#
loop_
_entity.id
_entity.type
_entity.pdbx_description
1 polymer ?
#
loop_
_entity_poly.entity_id
_entity_poly.type
_entity_poly.pdbx_seq_one_letter_code
_entity_poly.pdbx_strand_id
1 'polypeptide(L)'
;NLRNILREHGLTRHVVSMISQIVVDEHDPALQNPTKRVGRIYTREEADKLAAEHGWIFKEEIKVEGGWRRVVPSPAPIDFKNAALVERMARSGSIVITGGGGGIPVYVDGEGMLQPLEGVIDKDLASAMIGARVKADELYILTDVPYIYKDFRKPTQEVLEFLDYADAMKYLEAGTFGEGSMAPKIRACLSFVEKGGQKAVIT
;
A
#
# COMPACT_ATOMS: atom_id res chain seq x y z
N ASN A 1 3.71 24.07 -0.31
CA ASN A 1 3.04 23.11 0.54
C ASN A 1 1.53 23.22 0.35
N LEU A 2 0.76 22.18 0.70
CA LEU A 2 -0.65 22.05 0.37
C LEU A 2 -1.50 23.25 0.82
N ARG A 3 -1.29 23.78 2.02
CA ARG A 3 -2.05 24.95 2.52
C ARG A 3 -1.85 26.19 1.65
N ASN A 4 -0.63 26.42 1.15
CA ASN A 4 -0.35 27.57 0.29
C ASN A 4 -1.06 27.41 -1.05
N ILE A 5 -0.99 26.23 -1.66
CA ILE A 5 -1.69 25.92 -2.92
C ILE A 5 -3.20 26.13 -2.75
N LEU A 6 -3.79 25.64 -1.67
CA LEU A 6 -5.21 25.86 -1.39
C LEU A 6 -5.56 27.34 -1.34
N ARG A 7 -4.77 28.17 -0.65
CA ARG A 7 -4.97 29.62 -0.57
C ARG A 7 -4.84 30.32 -1.92
N GLU A 8 -3.87 29.92 -2.75
CA GLU A 8 -3.68 30.43 -4.12
C GLU A 8 -4.90 30.16 -5.00
N HIS A 9 -5.62 29.06 -4.74
CA HIS A 9 -6.89 28.72 -5.41
C HIS A 9 -8.15 29.21 -4.67
N GLY A 10 -8.01 30.10 -3.68
CA GLY A 10 -9.15 30.65 -2.95
C GLY A 10 -9.85 29.66 -2.01
N LEU A 11 -9.20 28.53 -1.70
CA LEU A 11 -9.77 27.49 -0.84
C LEU A 11 -9.27 27.62 0.59
N THR A 12 -10.21 27.76 1.54
CA THR A 12 -9.93 27.79 2.98
C THR A 12 -10.37 26.48 3.62
N ARG A 13 -9.50 25.47 3.62
CA ARG A 13 -9.75 24.20 4.27
C ARG A 13 -8.73 23.92 5.35
N HIS A 14 -9.15 23.28 6.43
CA HIS A 14 -8.23 22.75 7.42
C HIS A 14 -7.45 21.58 6.84
N VAL A 15 -6.15 21.56 7.05
CA VAL A 15 -5.26 20.44 6.67
C VAL A 15 -4.69 19.86 7.95
N VAL A 16 -4.93 18.59 8.19
CA VAL A 16 -4.48 17.85 9.37
C VAL A 16 -3.62 16.69 8.93
N SER A 17 -2.48 16.50 9.58
CA SER A 17 -1.63 15.30 9.41
C SER A 17 -1.75 14.43 10.64
N MET A 18 -1.97 13.13 10.43
CA MET A 18 -2.14 12.13 11.49
C MET A 18 -1.20 10.96 11.30
N ILE A 19 -0.59 10.51 12.39
CA ILE A 19 0.10 9.23 12.46
C ILE A 19 -0.95 8.12 12.45
N SER A 20 -0.70 7.07 11.67
CA SER A 20 -1.66 5.99 11.44
C SER A 20 -1.14 4.69 12.03
N GLN A 21 -1.85 4.14 13.01
CA GLN A 21 -1.66 2.79 13.50
C GLN A 21 -2.60 1.86 12.74
N ILE A 22 -2.01 0.91 12.02
CA ILE A 22 -2.71 -0.07 11.20
C ILE A 22 -2.62 -1.41 11.90
N VAL A 23 -3.78 -1.96 12.21
CA VAL A 23 -3.86 -3.29 12.85
C VAL A 23 -3.62 -4.37 11.81
N VAL A 24 -2.79 -5.33 12.19
CA VAL A 24 -2.47 -6.53 11.43
C VAL A 24 -2.68 -7.77 12.32
N ASP A 25 -2.70 -8.95 11.71
CA ASP A 25 -2.70 -10.21 12.46
C ASP A 25 -1.27 -10.54 12.92
N GLU A 26 -1.09 -10.81 14.20
CA GLU A 26 0.19 -11.28 14.75
C GLU A 26 0.62 -12.66 14.23
N HIS A 27 -0.31 -13.40 13.64
CA HIS A 27 -0.09 -14.71 13.01
C HIS A 27 -0.08 -14.68 11.49
N ASP A 28 -0.06 -13.47 10.87
CA ASP A 28 -0.03 -13.36 9.41
C ASP A 28 1.15 -14.16 8.83
N PRO A 29 0.91 -15.08 7.87
CA PRO A 29 1.98 -15.88 7.26
C PRO A 29 3.11 -15.06 6.63
N ALA A 30 2.85 -13.81 6.24
CA ALA A 30 3.86 -12.89 5.72
C ALA A 30 4.97 -12.56 6.74
N LEU A 31 4.70 -12.73 8.04
CA LEU A 31 5.69 -12.53 9.10
C LEU A 31 6.81 -13.58 9.04
N GLN A 32 6.49 -14.80 8.60
CA GLN A 32 7.46 -15.89 8.47
C GLN A 32 8.16 -15.90 7.10
N ASN A 33 7.65 -15.15 6.12
CA ASN A 33 8.22 -15.09 4.78
C ASN A 33 8.40 -13.63 4.31
N PRO A 34 9.43 -12.92 4.76
CA PRO A 34 9.70 -11.54 4.36
C PRO A 34 9.90 -11.40 2.85
N THR A 35 9.14 -10.48 2.24
CA THR A 35 9.20 -10.25 0.79
C THR A 35 9.27 -8.77 0.42
N LYS A 36 8.90 -7.87 1.33
CA LYS A 36 8.87 -6.43 1.07
C LYS A 36 10.28 -5.85 1.02
N ARG A 37 10.73 -5.45 -0.15
CA ARG A 37 12.05 -4.85 -0.35
C ARG A 37 12.09 -3.44 0.23
N VAL A 38 13.10 -3.16 1.07
CA VAL A 38 13.31 -1.88 1.73
C VAL A 38 14.75 -1.40 1.61
N GLY A 39 14.98 -0.10 1.82
CA GLY A 39 16.32 0.48 1.83
C GLY A 39 16.98 0.54 0.44
N ARG A 40 18.30 0.72 0.44
CA ARG A 40 19.14 0.78 -0.77
C ARG A 40 19.45 -0.61 -1.34
N ILE A 41 20.03 -0.64 -2.50
CA ILE A 41 20.61 -1.86 -3.08
C ILE A 41 22.01 -2.04 -2.50
N TYR A 42 22.37 -3.28 -2.21
CA TYR A 42 23.62 -3.72 -1.63
C TYR A 42 24.34 -4.67 -2.59
N THR A 43 25.65 -4.79 -2.46
CA THR A 43 26.39 -5.90 -3.04
C THR A 43 26.12 -7.19 -2.26
N ARG A 44 26.45 -8.34 -2.82
CA ARG A 44 26.34 -9.63 -2.11
C ARG A 44 27.15 -9.63 -0.82
N GLU A 45 28.39 -9.13 -0.88
CA GLU A 45 29.29 -9.07 0.27
C GLU A 45 28.76 -8.19 1.40
N GLU A 46 28.23 -6.98 1.06
CA GLU A 46 27.59 -6.10 2.03
C GLU A 46 26.36 -6.75 2.65
N ALA A 47 25.53 -7.44 1.85
CA ALA A 47 24.32 -8.10 2.33
C ALA A 47 24.67 -9.25 3.30
N ASP A 48 25.66 -10.10 2.97
CA ASP A 48 26.09 -11.20 3.82
C ASP A 48 26.66 -10.69 5.16
N LYS A 49 27.44 -9.59 5.13
CA LYS A 49 27.96 -8.95 6.34
C LYS A 49 26.82 -8.43 7.24
N LEU A 50 25.88 -7.66 6.68
CA LEU A 50 24.77 -7.10 7.45
C LEU A 50 23.81 -8.18 7.94
N ALA A 51 23.63 -9.27 7.18
CA ALA A 51 22.87 -10.43 7.62
C ALA A 51 23.51 -11.08 8.87
N ALA A 52 24.85 -11.25 8.88
CA ALA A 52 25.59 -11.81 10.01
C ALA A 52 25.57 -10.88 11.25
N GLU A 53 25.68 -9.55 11.03
CA GLU A 53 25.75 -8.57 12.11
C GLU A 53 24.37 -8.29 12.78
N HIS A 54 23.30 -8.28 11.96
CA HIS A 54 21.98 -7.80 12.41
C HIS A 54 20.85 -8.84 12.28
N GLY A 55 21.12 -10.01 11.74
CA GLY A 55 20.08 -11.01 11.45
C GLY A 55 19.13 -10.59 10.31
N TRP A 56 19.50 -9.61 9.48
CA TRP A 56 18.65 -9.13 8.41
C TRP A 56 18.57 -10.13 7.28
N ILE A 57 17.39 -10.19 6.65
CA ILE A 57 17.15 -11.07 5.49
C ILE A 57 17.29 -10.25 4.22
N PHE A 58 18.03 -10.79 3.26
CA PHE A 58 18.25 -10.18 1.95
C PHE A 58 17.74 -11.11 0.84
N LYS A 59 17.21 -10.52 -0.22
CA LYS A 59 16.85 -11.21 -1.48
C LYS A 59 17.48 -10.47 -2.66
N GLU A 60 17.74 -11.20 -3.72
CA GLU A 60 18.26 -10.62 -4.95
C GLU A 60 17.30 -9.60 -5.54
N GLU A 61 17.84 -8.47 -6.03
CA GLU A 61 17.03 -7.40 -6.63
C GLU A 61 16.70 -7.74 -8.09
N ILE A 62 15.42 -7.76 -8.42
CA ILE A 62 14.93 -8.16 -9.75
C ILE A 62 15.35 -7.16 -10.84
N LYS A 63 15.53 -5.88 -10.49
CA LYS A 63 15.77 -4.79 -11.43
C LYS A 63 17.25 -4.49 -11.66
N VAL A 64 18.13 -5.02 -10.85
CA VAL A 64 19.57 -4.75 -10.88
C VAL A 64 20.34 -6.06 -10.71
N GLU A 65 20.97 -6.50 -11.77
CA GLU A 65 21.77 -7.72 -11.77
C GLU A 65 22.88 -7.69 -10.71
N GLY A 66 22.99 -8.75 -9.92
CA GLY A 66 23.92 -8.84 -8.80
C GLY A 66 23.62 -7.96 -7.60
N GLY A 67 22.53 -7.18 -7.64
CA GLY A 67 22.07 -6.37 -6.52
C GLY A 67 21.31 -7.18 -5.48
N TRP A 68 21.45 -6.81 -4.19
CA TRP A 68 20.75 -7.41 -3.08
C TRP A 68 19.97 -6.36 -2.30
N ARG A 69 18.82 -6.72 -1.79
CA ARG A 69 17.97 -5.79 -1.05
C ARG A 69 17.44 -6.43 0.22
N ARG A 70 17.48 -5.68 1.32
CA ARG A 70 16.83 -6.11 2.56
C ARG A 70 15.36 -6.34 2.33
N VAL A 71 14.84 -7.43 2.86
CA VAL A 71 13.41 -7.72 2.87
C VAL A 71 12.90 -7.77 4.30
N VAL A 72 11.66 -7.29 4.47
CA VAL A 72 10.94 -7.31 5.75
C VAL A 72 9.56 -7.92 5.56
N PRO A 73 8.91 -8.37 6.62
CA PRO A 73 7.51 -8.80 6.57
C PRO A 73 6.59 -7.71 6.04
N SER A 74 5.54 -8.12 5.33
CA SER A 74 4.51 -7.21 4.83
C SER A 74 3.13 -7.79 5.10
N PRO A 75 2.67 -7.74 6.37
CA PRO A 75 1.38 -8.29 6.76
C PRO A 75 0.21 -7.51 6.14
N ALA A 76 -0.92 -8.17 5.98
CA ALA A 76 -2.14 -7.57 5.44
C ALA A 76 -2.78 -6.60 6.46
N PRO A 77 -3.20 -5.39 6.02
CA PRO A 77 -3.90 -4.46 6.90
C PRO A 77 -5.33 -4.94 7.18
N ILE A 78 -5.72 -5.00 8.47
CA ILE A 78 -7.04 -5.45 8.92
C ILE A 78 -7.92 -4.26 9.33
N ASP A 79 -7.35 -3.32 10.10
CA ASP A 79 -8.08 -2.21 10.66
C ASP A 79 -7.22 -0.95 10.81
N PHE A 80 -7.91 0.18 10.97
CA PHE A 80 -7.31 1.50 11.18
C PHE A 80 -7.89 2.13 12.45
N LYS A 81 -7.06 2.36 13.46
CA LYS A 81 -7.54 2.76 14.79
C LYS A 81 -8.26 4.11 14.85
N ASN A 82 -7.93 5.05 14.00
CA ASN A 82 -8.54 6.39 14.02
C ASN A 82 -9.60 6.60 12.92
N ALA A 83 -10.16 5.54 12.33
CA ALA A 83 -11.08 5.64 11.20
C ALA A 83 -12.24 6.59 11.44
N ALA A 84 -12.95 6.46 12.57
CA ALA A 84 -14.11 7.30 12.89
C ALA A 84 -13.76 8.78 13.05
N LEU A 85 -12.56 9.11 13.55
CA LEU A 85 -12.11 10.49 13.66
C LEU A 85 -11.79 11.05 12.27
N VAL A 86 -11.07 10.31 11.44
CA VAL A 86 -10.73 10.70 10.06
C VAL A 86 -12.00 10.90 9.24
N GLU A 87 -12.98 9.99 9.33
CA GLU A 87 -14.28 10.12 8.66
C GLU A 87 -14.97 11.44 9.05
N ARG A 88 -15.10 11.72 10.35
CA ARG A 88 -15.74 12.97 10.82
C ARG A 88 -15.02 14.22 10.32
N MET A 89 -13.69 14.24 10.38
CA MET A 89 -12.89 15.38 9.91
C MET A 89 -13.04 15.58 8.41
N ALA A 90 -12.98 14.52 7.62
CA ALA A 90 -13.18 14.60 6.18
C ALA A 90 -14.61 15.10 5.83
N ARG A 91 -15.64 14.56 6.48
CA ARG A 91 -17.05 15.00 6.28
C ARG A 91 -17.30 16.44 6.72
N SER A 92 -16.53 16.97 7.68
CA SER A 92 -16.58 18.39 8.04
C SER A 92 -15.82 19.31 7.07
N GLY A 93 -15.31 18.77 5.96
CA GLY A 93 -14.61 19.52 4.92
C GLY A 93 -13.11 19.70 5.15
N SER A 94 -12.53 19.04 6.16
CA SER A 94 -11.08 19.03 6.37
C SER A 94 -10.37 18.11 5.37
N ILE A 95 -9.14 18.46 5.01
CA ILE A 95 -8.23 17.58 4.28
C ILE A 95 -7.37 16.83 5.31
N VAL A 96 -7.46 15.51 5.32
CA VAL A 96 -6.73 14.66 6.27
C VAL A 96 -5.61 13.91 5.54
N ILE A 97 -4.38 14.13 5.96
CA ILE A 97 -3.21 13.39 5.51
C ILE A 97 -2.95 12.27 6.52
N THR A 98 -3.12 11.03 6.09
CA THR A 98 -3.03 9.83 6.95
C THR A 98 -2.49 8.64 6.14
N GLY A 99 -2.21 7.51 6.77
CA GLY A 99 -1.71 6.31 6.10
C GLY A 99 -0.21 6.34 5.82
N GLY A 100 0.31 7.46 5.30
CA GLY A 100 1.73 7.59 4.96
C GLY A 100 2.22 6.50 4.01
N GLY A 101 3.31 5.82 4.34
CA GLY A 101 3.89 4.71 3.57
C GLY A 101 3.25 3.33 3.83
N GLY A 102 2.08 3.26 4.46
CA GLY A 102 1.40 2.04 4.88
C GLY A 102 0.97 2.07 6.35
N GLY A 103 1.42 3.07 7.10
CA GLY A 103 1.14 3.21 8.54
C GLY A 103 2.12 2.41 9.43
N ILE A 104 1.92 2.53 10.73
CA ILE A 104 2.68 1.80 11.74
C ILE A 104 1.94 0.48 12.02
N PRO A 105 2.55 -0.69 11.72
CA PRO A 105 1.91 -1.97 12.01
C PRO A 105 1.84 -2.22 13.51
N VAL A 106 0.66 -2.56 13.98
CA VAL A 106 0.38 -2.96 15.36
C VAL A 106 -0.54 -4.18 15.36
N TYR A 107 -0.45 -5.01 16.39
CA TYR A 107 -1.45 -6.05 16.63
C TYR A 107 -2.14 -5.81 17.97
N VAL A 108 -3.26 -6.47 18.18
CA VAL A 108 -4.01 -6.43 19.45
C VAL A 108 -3.72 -7.73 20.20
N ASP A 109 -3.08 -7.64 21.36
CA ASP A 109 -2.77 -8.82 22.17
C ASP A 109 -4.01 -9.38 22.88
N GLY A 110 -3.80 -10.49 23.64
CA GLY A 110 -4.88 -11.17 24.36
C GLY A 110 -5.53 -10.33 25.47
N GLU A 111 -4.91 -9.23 25.89
CA GLU A 111 -5.45 -8.28 26.87
C GLU A 111 -6.14 -7.07 26.18
N GLY A 112 -6.14 -7.03 24.86
CA GLY A 112 -6.72 -5.94 24.07
C GLY A 112 -5.81 -4.73 23.91
N MET A 113 -4.53 -4.85 24.25
CA MET A 113 -3.54 -3.76 24.12
C MET A 113 -2.90 -3.77 22.75
N LEU A 114 -2.54 -2.56 22.27
CA LEU A 114 -1.81 -2.41 21.01
C LEU A 114 -0.32 -2.65 21.24
N GLN A 115 0.21 -3.63 20.52
CA GLN A 115 1.62 -3.98 20.52
C GLN A 115 2.26 -3.64 19.16
N PRO A 116 3.50 -3.13 19.14
CA PRO A 116 4.22 -2.89 17.91
C PRO A 116 4.60 -4.19 17.22
N LEU A 117 4.62 -4.18 15.88
CA LEU A 117 5.04 -5.30 15.07
C LEU A 117 6.08 -4.84 14.04
N GLU A 118 7.17 -5.59 13.89
CA GLU A 118 8.18 -5.28 12.87
C GLU A 118 7.70 -5.70 11.48
N GLY A 119 7.52 -4.73 10.60
CA GLY A 119 7.07 -4.96 9.24
C GLY A 119 6.82 -3.67 8.49
N VAL A 120 6.54 -3.77 7.19
CA VAL A 120 6.14 -2.65 6.34
C VAL A 120 4.89 -3.03 5.58
N ILE A 121 3.77 -2.44 5.96
CA ILE A 121 2.49 -2.66 5.29
C ILE A 121 2.53 -2.07 3.88
N ASP A 122 1.93 -2.76 2.92
CA ASP A 122 1.78 -2.21 1.57
C ASP A 122 0.87 -0.99 1.58
N LYS A 123 1.37 0.14 1.04
CA LYS A 123 0.66 1.42 1.06
C LYS A 123 -0.65 1.42 0.27
N ASP A 124 -0.71 0.65 -0.82
CA ASP A 124 -1.90 0.61 -1.68
C ASP A 124 -3.01 -0.18 -0.97
N LEU A 125 -2.66 -1.32 -0.33
CA LEU A 125 -3.59 -2.09 0.51
C LEU A 125 -4.04 -1.31 1.75
N ALA A 126 -3.12 -0.60 2.43
CA ALA A 126 -3.46 0.24 3.57
C ALA A 126 -4.41 1.36 3.16
N SER A 127 -4.17 2.03 2.00
CA SER A 127 -5.04 3.09 1.50
C SER A 127 -6.44 2.58 1.17
N ALA A 128 -6.54 1.41 0.54
CA ALA A 128 -7.82 0.76 0.24
C ALA A 128 -8.60 0.43 1.54
N MET A 129 -7.92 -0.14 2.52
CA MET A 129 -8.51 -0.46 3.83
C MET A 129 -8.95 0.81 4.56
N ILE A 130 -8.11 1.86 4.61
CA ILE A 130 -8.46 3.15 5.22
C ILE A 130 -9.67 3.75 4.50
N GLY A 131 -9.65 3.80 3.15
CA GLY A 131 -10.75 4.30 2.34
C GLY A 131 -12.07 3.62 2.66
N ALA A 132 -12.08 2.29 2.75
CA ALA A 132 -13.26 1.53 3.13
C ALA A 132 -13.72 1.84 4.57
N ARG A 133 -12.79 1.95 5.52
CA ARG A 133 -13.10 2.24 6.94
C ARG A 133 -13.67 3.65 7.16
N VAL A 134 -13.22 4.63 6.37
CA VAL A 134 -13.76 6.01 6.44
C VAL A 134 -14.94 6.22 5.50
N LYS A 135 -15.41 5.16 4.84
CA LYS A 135 -16.52 5.17 3.88
C LYS A 135 -16.30 6.21 2.77
N ALA A 136 -15.11 6.19 2.19
CA ALA A 136 -14.80 6.99 1.01
C ALA A 136 -15.61 6.49 -0.20
N ASP A 137 -16.06 7.42 -1.03
CA ASP A 137 -16.79 7.09 -2.26
C ASP A 137 -15.83 6.57 -3.34
N GLU A 138 -14.66 7.17 -3.43
CA GLU A 138 -13.68 6.89 -4.49
C GLU A 138 -12.26 6.72 -3.93
N LEU A 139 -11.47 5.87 -4.58
CA LEU A 139 -10.04 5.66 -4.32
C LEU A 139 -9.23 6.00 -5.57
N TYR A 140 -8.23 6.88 -5.42
CA TYR A 140 -7.28 7.19 -6.50
C TYR A 140 -5.88 6.76 -6.10
N ILE A 141 -5.25 5.93 -6.93
CA ILE A 141 -3.86 5.49 -6.78
C ILE A 141 -3.03 6.09 -7.91
N LEU A 142 -2.15 7.02 -7.55
CA LEU A 142 -1.24 7.64 -8.52
C LEU A 142 -0.08 6.70 -8.84
N THR A 143 0.28 6.58 -10.12
CA THR A 143 1.39 5.76 -10.60
C THR A 143 2.22 6.50 -11.65
N ASP A 144 3.36 5.93 -12.02
CA ASP A 144 4.32 6.47 -12.98
C ASP A 144 4.05 6.06 -14.44
N VAL A 145 2.96 5.32 -14.66
CA VAL A 145 2.50 4.93 -16.01
C VAL A 145 1.12 5.51 -16.28
N PRO A 146 0.82 5.95 -17.52
CA PRO A 146 -0.44 6.63 -17.84
C PRO A 146 -1.66 5.72 -17.83
N TYR A 147 -1.47 4.41 -17.98
CA TYR A 147 -2.56 3.43 -18.06
C TYR A 147 -2.20 2.11 -17.40
N ILE A 148 -3.21 1.29 -17.14
CA ILE A 148 -3.03 -0.13 -16.88
C ILE A 148 -2.86 -0.84 -18.22
N TYR A 149 -1.91 -1.77 -18.30
CA TYR A 149 -1.65 -2.52 -19.52
C TYR A 149 -1.78 -4.02 -19.28
N LYS A 150 -2.45 -4.70 -20.19
CA LYS A 150 -2.29 -6.12 -20.38
C LYS A 150 -0.99 -6.35 -21.16
N ASP A 151 -0.27 -7.39 -20.84
CA ASP A 151 1.00 -7.76 -21.51
C ASP A 151 2.03 -6.61 -21.59
N PHE A 152 2.19 -5.86 -20.52
CA PHE A 152 3.10 -4.71 -20.45
C PHE A 152 4.50 -5.03 -21.00
N ARG A 153 4.99 -4.20 -21.91
CA ARG A 153 6.28 -4.35 -22.62
C ARG A 153 6.38 -5.58 -23.54
N LYS A 154 5.29 -6.20 -23.91
CA LYS A 154 5.25 -7.24 -24.94
C LYS A 154 4.66 -6.69 -26.27
N PRO A 155 4.88 -7.37 -27.42
CA PRO A 155 4.25 -6.97 -28.69
C PRO A 155 2.73 -6.97 -28.65
N THR A 156 2.12 -7.70 -27.72
CA THR A 156 0.67 -7.84 -27.51
C THR A 156 0.14 -6.85 -26.45
N GLN A 157 0.92 -5.81 -26.11
CA GLN A 157 0.51 -4.83 -25.11
C GLN A 157 -0.79 -4.13 -25.50
N GLU A 158 -1.75 -4.11 -24.61
CA GLU A 158 -3.05 -3.49 -24.76
C GLU A 158 -3.35 -2.56 -23.60
N VAL A 159 -3.92 -1.38 -23.86
CA VAL A 159 -4.36 -0.43 -22.83
C VAL A 159 -5.69 -0.90 -22.23
N LEU A 160 -5.80 -0.89 -20.92
CA LEU A 160 -7.02 -1.18 -20.18
C LEU A 160 -7.52 0.13 -19.53
N GLU A 161 -8.39 0.85 -20.23
CA GLU A 161 -8.96 2.11 -19.73
C GLU A 161 -10.07 1.88 -18.69
N PHE A 162 -10.81 0.79 -18.86
CA PHE A 162 -11.85 0.36 -17.95
C PHE A 162 -11.70 -1.13 -17.68
N LEU A 163 -11.89 -1.51 -16.42
CA LEU A 163 -11.77 -2.88 -15.99
C LEU A 163 -12.87 -3.17 -14.97
N ASP A 164 -13.78 -4.07 -15.28
CA ASP A 164 -14.76 -4.51 -14.31
C ASP A 164 -14.14 -5.49 -13.28
N TYR A 165 -14.89 -5.75 -12.22
CA TYR A 165 -14.39 -6.60 -11.13
C TYR A 165 -14.03 -8.02 -11.60
N ALA A 166 -14.86 -8.62 -12.45
CA ALA A 166 -14.66 -10.01 -12.89
C ALA A 166 -13.43 -10.13 -13.80
N ASP A 167 -13.26 -9.21 -14.74
CA ASP A 167 -12.09 -9.17 -15.62
C ASP A 167 -10.81 -8.85 -14.84
N ALA A 168 -10.87 -7.95 -13.86
CA ALA A 168 -9.72 -7.64 -13.01
C ALA A 168 -9.26 -8.88 -12.21
N MET A 169 -10.19 -9.64 -11.63
CA MET A 169 -9.89 -10.89 -10.94
C MET A 169 -9.27 -11.92 -11.88
N LYS A 170 -9.88 -12.13 -13.04
CA LYS A 170 -9.37 -13.05 -14.06
C LYS A 170 -7.95 -12.72 -14.50
N TYR A 171 -7.64 -11.46 -14.74
CA TYR A 171 -6.30 -11.02 -15.14
C TYR A 171 -5.27 -11.14 -13.99
N LEU A 172 -5.68 -10.92 -12.74
CA LEU A 172 -4.82 -11.17 -11.58
C LEU A 172 -4.48 -12.67 -11.45
N GLU A 173 -5.47 -13.55 -11.55
CA GLU A 173 -5.28 -15.00 -11.48
C GLU A 173 -4.40 -15.53 -12.62
N ALA A 174 -4.54 -14.94 -13.82
CA ALA A 174 -3.70 -15.27 -14.98
C ALA A 174 -2.28 -14.69 -14.88
N GLY A 175 -1.93 -13.93 -13.83
CA GLY A 175 -0.61 -13.30 -13.68
C GLY A 175 -0.30 -12.23 -14.72
N THR A 176 -1.34 -11.61 -15.29
CA THR A 176 -1.21 -10.60 -16.36
C THR A 176 -0.47 -9.35 -15.90
N PHE A 177 -0.57 -9.02 -14.61
CA PHE A 177 0.01 -7.80 -14.04
C PHE A 177 1.29 -8.11 -13.24
N GLY A 178 2.27 -7.21 -13.32
CA GLY A 178 3.52 -7.35 -12.57
C GLY A 178 3.31 -7.36 -11.05
N GLU A 179 3.69 -8.45 -10.40
CA GLU A 179 3.55 -8.67 -8.95
C GLU A 179 4.28 -7.62 -8.09
N GLY A 180 5.34 -7.03 -8.60
CA GLY A 180 6.11 -6.00 -7.87
C GLY A 180 5.55 -4.59 -7.95
N SER A 181 4.50 -4.33 -8.76
CA SER A 181 4.03 -2.96 -9.01
C SER A 181 2.52 -2.85 -9.25
N MET A 182 1.99 -3.38 -10.35
CA MET A 182 0.61 -3.17 -10.78
C MET A 182 -0.37 -4.11 -10.05
N ALA A 183 -0.03 -5.39 -9.88
CA ALA A 183 -0.91 -6.35 -9.24
C ALA A 183 -1.33 -5.94 -7.80
N PRO A 184 -0.43 -5.43 -6.92
CA PRO A 184 -0.85 -4.90 -5.62
C PRO A 184 -1.84 -3.74 -5.70
N LYS A 185 -1.71 -2.85 -6.68
CA LYS A 185 -2.63 -1.72 -6.89
C LYS A 185 -4.02 -2.20 -7.29
N ILE A 186 -4.09 -3.16 -8.22
CA ILE A 186 -5.36 -3.75 -8.65
C ILE A 186 -6.03 -4.50 -7.49
N ARG A 187 -5.27 -5.30 -6.71
CA ARG A 187 -5.80 -5.95 -5.50
C ARG A 187 -6.36 -4.92 -4.50
N ALA A 188 -5.68 -3.79 -4.32
CA ALA A 188 -6.15 -2.72 -3.46
C ALA A 188 -7.46 -2.11 -3.98
N CYS A 189 -7.55 -1.81 -5.28
CA CYS A 189 -8.77 -1.31 -5.91
C CYS A 189 -9.95 -2.28 -5.76
N LEU A 190 -9.73 -3.57 -6.02
CA LEU A 190 -10.76 -4.60 -5.86
C LEU A 190 -11.23 -4.71 -4.41
N SER A 191 -10.30 -4.76 -3.45
CA SER A 191 -10.63 -4.80 -2.02
C SER A 191 -11.42 -3.57 -1.56
N PHE A 192 -11.13 -2.38 -2.13
CA PHE A 192 -11.88 -1.17 -1.83
C PHE A 192 -13.32 -1.25 -2.34
N VAL A 193 -13.52 -1.67 -3.60
CA VAL A 193 -14.87 -1.81 -4.21
C VAL A 193 -15.67 -2.90 -3.51
N GLU A 194 -15.08 -4.05 -3.20
CA GLU A 194 -15.70 -5.13 -2.43
C GLU A 194 -16.24 -4.66 -1.07
N LYS A 195 -15.55 -3.72 -0.43
CA LYS A 195 -15.94 -3.17 0.88
C LYS A 195 -16.88 -1.97 0.79
N GLY A 196 -17.47 -1.73 -0.38
CA GLY A 196 -18.52 -0.72 -0.59
C GLY A 196 -18.06 0.59 -1.21
N GLY A 197 -16.80 0.71 -1.64
CA GLY A 197 -16.35 1.84 -2.44
C GLY A 197 -17.02 1.83 -3.82
N GLN A 198 -17.37 3.00 -4.33
CA GLN A 198 -18.11 3.11 -5.60
C GLN A 198 -17.19 3.00 -6.81
N LYS A 199 -15.95 3.50 -6.71
CA LYS A 199 -15.00 3.59 -7.82
C LYS A 199 -13.57 3.60 -7.32
N ALA A 200 -12.71 2.90 -8.04
CA ALA A 200 -11.26 2.98 -7.84
C ALA A 200 -10.57 3.32 -9.17
N VAL A 201 -9.57 4.19 -9.11
CA VAL A 201 -8.84 4.69 -10.27
C VAL A 201 -7.35 4.54 -10.04
N ILE A 202 -6.63 4.02 -11.04
CA ILE A 202 -5.17 4.02 -11.10
C ILE A 202 -4.75 4.98 -12.21
N THR A 203 -3.97 6.02 -11.88
CA THR A 203 -3.63 7.10 -12.81
C THR A 203 -2.25 7.70 -12.52
#